data_66d53656e2694dac4c89246e4edabde1
#
_entry.id   66d53656e2694dac4c89246e4edabde1
#
_cell.length_a   1.000
_cell.length_b   1.000
_cell.length_c   1.000
_cell.angle_alpha   90.00
_cell.angle_beta   90.00
_cell.angle_gamma   90.00
#
_symmetry.space_group_name_H-M   'P 1'
#
loop_
_entity.id
_entity.type
_entity.pdbx_description
1 polymer ?
#
loop_
_entity_poly.entity_id
_entity_poly.type
_entity_poly.pdbx_seq_one_letter_code
_entity_poly.pdbx_strand_id
1 'polypeptide(L)'
;MKKIILLLMLVGLVQGAFAQPEARRRAQQKAQNKSNANNMTTRAQIMFPTAASMDEDVVWRRDIYRELDLNEDANAPLYYPVEPLGSQVNLFTYIFKLMMQGRIKAYQYKLDGNESFNADDVVKPKTFLDNYHIYYEKDAQGRTHLDNSDIPSKEVKSYYIKETTYYDQHTATFHTKVLALCPIMTRDDDFGDGGNKYPLFWVKYDDLAPFLSKQQIMTSNLNNAATMSIDDYFLRNQYKGKIYKTNNMLGKTLAQYCSSDSAMSKEQKKIEAELAAFEKNLWGDQAKKDSLDSIAKLDKKNVKGVKKNRRSSSGKSSGSTVKNRRQRSSSPSTSAARVSVRRERH
;
A
#
# COMPACT_ATOMS: atom_id res chain seq x y z
N MET A 1 55.64 -52.23 -9.11
CA MET A 1 54.17 -52.39 -9.09
C MET A 1 53.51 -51.60 -7.95
N LYS A 2 53.89 -51.73 -6.67
CA LYS A 2 53.26 -51.01 -5.54
C LYS A 2 53.27 -49.48 -5.68
N LYS A 3 54.34 -48.88 -6.23
CA LYS A 3 54.45 -47.41 -6.44
C LYS A 3 53.51 -46.89 -7.53
N ILE A 4 53.18 -47.66 -8.56
CA ILE A 4 52.31 -47.35 -9.67
C ILE A 4 50.83 -47.37 -9.18
N ILE A 5 50.50 -48.36 -8.33
CA ILE A 5 49.14 -48.44 -7.72
C ILE A 5 48.89 -47.28 -6.78
N LEU A 6 49.90 -46.83 -6.03
CA LEU A 6 49.79 -45.69 -5.13
C LEU A 6 49.59 -44.35 -5.90
N LEU A 7 50.28 -44.24 -7.04
CA LEU A 7 50.13 -43.04 -7.94
C LEU A 7 48.77 -43.02 -8.62
N LEU A 8 48.22 -44.18 -9.04
CA LEU A 8 46.86 -44.28 -9.59
C LEU A 8 45.77 -43.97 -8.54
N MET A 9 45.97 -44.40 -7.28
CA MET A 9 45.09 -44.05 -6.20
C MET A 9 45.10 -42.54 -5.91
N LEU A 10 46.27 -41.88 -5.97
CA LEU A 10 46.38 -40.42 -5.75
C LEU A 10 45.73 -39.62 -6.86
N VAL A 11 45.81 -40.07 -8.12
CA VAL A 11 45.14 -39.43 -9.27
C VAL A 11 43.59 -39.58 -9.17
N GLY A 12 43.10 -40.71 -8.67
CA GLY A 12 41.69 -40.95 -8.45
C GLY A 12 41.05 -40.04 -7.36
N LEU A 13 41.84 -39.69 -6.32
CA LEU A 13 41.39 -38.80 -5.25
C LEU A 13 41.28 -37.34 -5.69
N VAL A 14 42.07 -36.89 -6.68
CA VAL A 14 42.01 -35.49 -7.18
C VAL A 14 40.81 -35.23 -8.08
N GLN A 15 40.29 -36.25 -8.77
CA GLN A 15 39.14 -36.09 -9.63
C GLN A 15 37.80 -35.96 -8.86
N GLY A 16 37.72 -36.38 -7.61
CA GLY A 16 36.54 -36.22 -6.75
C GLY A 16 36.29 -34.77 -6.27
N ALA A 17 37.30 -33.90 -6.36
CA ALA A 17 37.20 -32.54 -5.84
C ALA A 17 36.52 -31.53 -6.82
N PHE A 18 36.40 -31.87 -8.10
CA PHE A 18 35.79 -30.97 -9.12
C PHE A 18 34.35 -31.28 -9.44
N ALA A 19 33.77 -32.30 -8.88
CA ALA A 19 32.37 -32.65 -9.07
C ALA A 19 31.48 -31.99 -7.99
N GLN A 20 31.52 -30.66 -7.88
CA GLN A 20 30.36 -29.99 -7.28
C GLN A 20 29.22 -30.09 -8.29
N PRO A 21 28.11 -30.75 -7.94
CA PRO A 21 27.04 -30.97 -8.89
C PRO A 21 26.57 -29.61 -9.43
N GLU A 22 26.56 -29.44 -10.75
CA GLU A 22 25.98 -28.25 -11.43
C GLU A 22 24.60 -27.92 -10.89
N ALA A 23 23.85 -28.90 -10.41
CA ALA A 23 22.60 -28.75 -9.73
C ALA A 23 22.68 -27.84 -8.47
N ARG A 24 23.77 -27.94 -7.67
CA ARG A 24 23.98 -27.06 -6.52
C ARG A 24 24.33 -25.64 -6.95
N ARG A 25 25.14 -25.45 -7.99
CA ARG A 25 25.43 -24.14 -8.57
C ARG A 25 24.17 -23.49 -9.18
N ARG A 26 23.36 -24.27 -9.93
CA ARG A 26 22.07 -23.80 -10.48
C ARG A 26 21.06 -23.51 -9.39
N ALA A 27 21.03 -24.28 -8.30
CA ALA A 27 20.18 -24.01 -7.15
C ALA A 27 20.64 -22.77 -6.38
N GLN A 28 21.93 -22.55 -6.20
CA GLN A 28 22.49 -21.33 -5.60
C GLN A 28 22.31 -20.11 -6.49
N GLN A 29 22.49 -20.24 -7.81
CA GLN A 29 22.16 -19.14 -8.75
C GLN A 29 20.68 -18.83 -8.80
N LYS A 30 19.79 -19.84 -8.77
CA LYS A 30 18.33 -19.61 -8.64
C LYS A 30 17.95 -19.01 -7.29
N ALA A 31 18.62 -19.37 -6.20
CA ALA A 31 18.41 -18.78 -4.90
C ALA A 31 18.94 -17.34 -4.84
N GLN A 32 20.10 -17.05 -5.44
CA GLN A 32 20.62 -15.69 -5.57
C GLN A 32 19.76 -14.81 -6.50
N ASN A 33 19.25 -15.36 -7.60
CA ASN A 33 18.33 -14.61 -8.47
C ASN A 33 16.96 -14.40 -7.83
N LYS A 34 16.49 -15.30 -6.96
CA LYS A 34 15.29 -15.08 -6.14
C LYS A 34 15.56 -14.08 -5.01
N SER A 35 16.76 -14.07 -4.42
CA SER A 35 17.12 -13.10 -3.38
C SER A 35 17.33 -11.68 -3.95
N ASN A 36 17.66 -11.56 -5.24
CA ASN A 36 17.75 -10.27 -5.92
C ASN A 36 16.39 -9.64 -6.21
N ALA A 37 15.30 -10.39 -6.14
CA ALA A 37 13.94 -9.83 -6.27
C ALA A 37 13.47 -9.08 -5.01
N ASN A 38 14.05 -9.39 -3.85
CA ASN A 38 13.72 -8.76 -2.56
C ASN A 38 14.95 -8.08 -1.96
N ASN A 39 15.54 -7.11 -2.65
CA ASN A 39 16.64 -6.29 -2.12
C ASN A 39 16.15 -5.21 -1.13
N MET A 40 15.18 -5.56 -0.29
CA MET A 40 14.78 -4.69 0.80
C MET A 40 15.88 -4.66 1.87
N THR A 41 16.04 -3.50 2.49
CA THR A 41 16.93 -3.41 3.64
C THR A 41 16.46 -4.36 4.74
N THR A 42 17.37 -4.93 5.52
CA THR A 42 17.03 -5.82 6.63
C THR A 42 16.03 -5.17 7.60
N ARG A 43 16.14 -3.86 7.76
CA ARG A 43 15.22 -3.08 8.59
C ARG A 43 13.81 -3.05 8.02
N ALA A 44 13.67 -2.87 6.70
CA ALA A 44 12.38 -2.89 6.03
C ALA A 44 11.76 -4.30 6.06
N GLN A 45 12.54 -5.35 5.89
CA GLN A 45 12.07 -6.74 6.00
C GLN A 45 11.52 -7.08 7.40
N ILE A 46 12.14 -6.56 8.45
CA ILE A 46 11.67 -6.76 9.83
C ILE A 46 10.39 -5.98 10.11
N MET A 47 10.30 -4.73 9.62
CA MET A 47 9.14 -3.86 9.88
C MET A 47 7.94 -4.18 8.99
N PHE A 48 8.19 -4.63 7.77
CA PHE A 48 7.18 -4.87 6.74
C PHE A 48 7.40 -6.24 6.12
N PRO A 49 6.74 -7.29 6.64
CA PRO A 49 6.83 -8.61 6.04
C PRO A 49 6.37 -8.56 4.58
N THR A 50 7.28 -8.97 3.69
CA THR A 50 7.11 -8.86 2.23
C THR A 50 6.52 -10.10 1.59
N ALA A 51 6.04 -11.04 2.38
CA ALA A 51 5.29 -12.14 1.82
C ALA A 51 4.10 -11.56 1.04
N ALA A 52 4.08 -11.79 -0.26
CA ALA A 52 2.92 -11.43 -1.06
C ALA A 52 1.71 -12.16 -0.47
N SER A 53 0.73 -11.40 0.03
CA SER A 53 -0.51 -11.98 0.47
C SER A 53 -1.16 -12.67 -0.73
N MET A 54 -1.62 -13.89 -0.56
CA MET A 54 -2.41 -14.58 -1.57
C MET A 54 -3.77 -13.87 -1.67
N ASP A 55 -4.33 -13.77 -2.86
CA ASP A 55 -5.64 -13.13 -3.07
C ASP A 55 -6.74 -13.79 -2.21
N GLU A 56 -6.59 -15.06 -1.89
CA GLU A 56 -7.46 -15.85 -1.01
C GLU A 56 -7.45 -15.39 0.45
N ASP A 57 -6.35 -14.82 0.91
CA ASP A 57 -6.17 -14.34 2.29
C ASP A 57 -6.65 -12.88 2.47
N VAL A 58 -6.94 -12.17 1.38
CA VAL A 58 -7.40 -10.79 1.39
C VAL A 58 -8.93 -10.75 1.51
N VAL A 59 -9.41 -10.47 2.71
CA VAL A 59 -10.86 -10.38 2.99
C VAL A 59 -11.42 -8.99 2.69
N TRP A 60 -10.61 -7.97 2.83
CA TRP A 60 -10.99 -6.60 2.56
C TRP A 60 -9.87 -5.85 1.85
N ARG A 61 -10.25 -5.09 0.82
CA ARG A 61 -9.32 -4.31 0.00
C ARG A 61 -9.99 -3.04 -0.48
N ARG A 62 -9.25 -1.93 -0.48
CA ARG A 62 -9.66 -0.66 -1.07
C ARG A 62 -8.50 -0.06 -1.85
N ASP A 63 -8.71 0.20 -3.13
CA ASP A 63 -7.72 0.86 -3.98
C ASP A 63 -7.98 2.38 -3.96
N ILE A 64 -6.91 3.12 -3.73
CA ILE A 64 -6.92 4.57 -3.56
C ILE A 64 -5.87 5.17 -4.49
N TYR A 65 -6.21 6.30 -5.06
CA TYR A 65 -5.29 7.05 -5.91
C TYR A 65 -5.02 8.40 -5.27
N ARG A 66 -3.75 8.69 -5.04
CA ARG A 66 -3.29 9.95 -4.45
C ARG A 66 -2.48 10.75 -5.45
N GLU A 67 -2.63 12.05 -5.40
CA GLU A 67 -1.71 12.99 -6.02
C GLU A 67 -0.73 13.48 -4.96
N LEU A 68 0.56 13.24 -5.19
CA LEU A 68 1.66 13.72 -4.37
C LEU A 68 2.21 15.00 -5.01
N ASP A 69 2.26 16.06 -4.24
CA ASP A 69 2.96 17.29 -4.60
C ASP A 69 4.39 17.23 -4.04
N LEU A 70 5.38 17.33 -4.92
CA LEU A 70 6.80 17.28 -4.55
C LEU A 70 7.30 18.57 -3.91
N ASN A 71 6.51 19.66 -3.97
CA ASN A 71 6.81 20.90 -3.27
C ASN A 71 6.51 20.80 -1.76
N GLU A 72 5.75 19.79 -1.32
CA GLU A 72 5.53 19.54 0.10
C GLU A 72 6.80 18.98 0.75
N ASP A 73 7.17 19.47 1.94
CA ASP A 73 8.39 19.07 2.67
C ASP A 73 8.50 17.55 2.87
N ALA A 74 7.38 16.87 3.09
CA ALA A 74 7.34 15.42 3.26
C ALA A 74 7.80 14.67 2.00
N ASN A 75 7.49 15.21 0.81
CA ASN A 75 7.77 14.60 -0.48
C ASN A 75 9.05 15.15 -1.13
N ALA A 76 9.62 16.22 -0.60
CA ALA A 76 10.83 16.85 -1.11
C ALA A 76 12.02 15.89 -1.33
N PRO A 77 12.23 14.84 -0.52
CA PRO A 77 13.28 13.85 -0.76
C PRO A 77 13.18 13.11 -2.10
N LEU A 78 11.99 13.05 -2.71
CA LEU A 78 11.77 12.42 -4.01
C LEU A 78 12.12 13.36 -5.17
N TYR A 79 12.09 14.69 -4.93
CA TYR A 79 12.37 15.72 -5.94
C TYR A 79 13.85 16.10 -5.98
N TYR A 80 14.51 16.15 -4.84
CA TYR A 80 15.92 16.58 -4.76
C TYR A 80 16.88 15.39 -4.75
N PRO A 81 18.05 15.52 -5.42
CA PRO A 81 18.51 16.67 -6.19
C PRO A 81 17.83 16.75 -7.57
N VAL A 82 17.45 17.96 -7.99
CA VAL A 82 16.80 18.18 -9.29
C VAL A 82 17.72 17.78 -10.46
N GLU A 83 18.99 18.14 -10.35
CA GLU A 83 20.05 17.70 -11.26
C GLU A 83 20.87 16.61 -10.59
N PRO A 84 21.28 15.58 -11.34
CA PRO A 84 22.08 14.50 -10.79
C PRO A 84 23.37 15.01 -10.12
N LEU A 85 23.58 14.65 -8.87
CA LEU A 85 24.76 14.99 -8.11
C LEU A 85 25.55 13.71 -7.78
N GLY A 86 26.55 13.39 -8.59
CA GLY A 86 27.27 12.13 -8.49
C GLY A 86 26.37 10.91 -8.71
N SER A 87 26.21 10.07 -7.69
CA SER A 87 25.33 8.89 -7.71
C SER A 87 23.89 9.20 -7.27
N GLN A 88 23.64 10.39 -6.72
CA GLN A 88 22.32 10.79 -6.27
C GLN A 88 21.52 11.37 -7.42
N VAL A 89 20.33 10.83 -7.63
CA VAL A 89 19.39 11.26 -8.64
C VAL A 89 17.99 11.29 -8.04
N ASN A 90 17.13 12.19 -8.52
CA ASN A 90 15.73 12.22 -8.09
C ASN A 90 14.95 11.02 -8.63
N LEU A 91 13.77 10.80 -8.07
CA LEU A 91 12.91 9.67 -8.42
C LEU A 91 12.59 9.64 -9.94
N PHE A 92 12.23 10.79 -10.54
CA PHE A 92 11.87 10.84 -11.95
C PHE A 92 13.05 10.48 -12.85
N THR A 93 14.20 11.13 -12.66
CA THR A 93 15.42 10.84 -13.44
C THR A 93 15.79 9.36 -13.33
N TYR A 94 15.64 8.78 -12.16
CA TYR A 94 15.94 7.36 -11.95
C TYR A 94 15.00 6.45 -12.72
N ILE A 95 13.68 6.63 -12.56
CA ILE A 95 12.65 5.89 -13.31
C ILE A 95 12.84 6.04 -14.81
N PHE A 96 13.08 7.27 -15.27
CA PHE A 96 13.25 7.58 -16.68
C PHE A 96 14.45 6.86 -17.29
N LYS A 97 15.60 6.86 -16.60
CA LYS A 97 16.79 6.13 -17.03
C LYS A 97 16.56 4.61 -17.09
N LEU A 98 15.85 4.05 -16.11
CA LEU A 98 15.50 2.62 -16.11
C LEU A 98 14.57 2.28 -17.29
N MET A 99 13.63 3.15 -17.63
CA MET A 99 12.74 2.99 -18.77
C MET A 99 13.53 3.05 -20.09
N MET A 100 14.41 4.04 -20.25
CA MET A 100 15.24 4.18 -21.45
C MET A 100 16.20 3.01 -21.65
N GLN A 101 16.70 2.42 -20.55
CA GLN A 101 17.53 1.21 -20.58
C GLN A 101 16.72 -0.08 -20.80
N GLY A 102 15.40 0.00 -20.90
CA GLY A 102 14.52 -1.16 -21.05
C GLY A 102 14.48 -2.09 -19.83
N ARG A 103 14.89 -1.61 -18.65
CA ARG A 103 14.88 -2.40 -17.40
C ARG A 103 13.52 -2.49 -16.75
N ILE A 104 12.68 -1.50 -17.00
CA ILE A 104 11.29 -1.43 -16.52
C ILE A 104 10.36 -1.15 -17.68
N LYS A 105 9.11 -1.57 -17.55
CA LYS A 105 8.05 -1.30 -18.52
C LYS A 105 7.25 -0.08 -18.06
N ALA A 106 7.12 0.90 -18.95
CA ALA A 106 6.21 2.02 -18.77
C ALA A 106 4.92 1.75 -19.56
N TYR A 107 3.79 2.13 -19.01
CA TYR A 107 2.47 1.91 -19.61
C TYR A 107 1.80 3.26 -19.87
N GLN A 108 1.09 3.36 -20.97
CA GLN A 108 0.46 4.60 -21.39
C GLN A 108 -0.58 5.07 -20.36
N TYR A 109 -0.55 6.38 -20.06
CA TYR A 109 -1.61 7.01 -19.29
C TYR A 109 -2.85 7.18 -20.18
N LYS A 110 -4.01 6.70 -19.72
CA LYS A 110 -5.29 6.83 -20.42
C LYS A 110 -6.11 7.94 -19.79
N LEU A 111 -6.70 8.79 -20.63
CA LEU A 111 -7.50 9.94 -20.20
C LEU A 111 -8.84 9.52 -19.53
N ASP A 112 -9.24 8.27 -19.65
CA ASP A 112 -10.41 7.71 -18.95
C ASP A 112 -10.17 7.54 -17.43
N GLY A 113 -8.96 7.84 -16.96
CA GLY A 113 -8.55 7.73 -15.56
C GLY A 113 -8.38 6.32 -15.05
N ASN A 114 -8.39 5.30 -15.96
CA ASN A 114 -8.12 3.92 -15.62
C ASN A 114 -6.72 3.53 -16.09
N GLU A 115 -5.98 2.89 -15.22
CA GLU A 115 -4.68 2.33 -15.59
C GLU A 115 -4.87 0.98 -16.29
N SER A 116 -4.04 0.73 -17.30
CA SER A 116 -3.96 -0.55 -17.98
C SER A 116 -2.51 -0.99 -18.06
N PHE A 117 -2.26 -2.22 -17.62
CA PHE A 117 -0.93 -2.82 -17.61
C PHE A 117 -0.81 -3.96 -18.61
N ASN A 118 -1.52 -3.86 -19.72
CA ASN A 118 -1.48 -4.83 -20.79
C ASN A 118 -0.23 -4.65 -21.67
N ALA A 119 0.14 -5.69 -22.39
CA ALA A 119 1.30 -5.65 -23.28
C ALA A 119 1.14 -4.63 -24.42
N ASP A 120 -0.08 -4.37 -24.86
CA ASP A 120 -0.39 -3.43 -25.94
C ASP A 120 -0.25 -1.96 -25.50
N ASP A 121 -0.37 -1.69 -24.19
CA ASP A 121 -0.28 -0.35 -23.62
C ASP A 121 1.15 0.03 -23.21
N VAL A 122 2.14 -0.80 -23.54
CA VAL A 122 3.55 -0.49 -23.24
C VAL A 122 4.06 0.65 -24.09
N VAL A 123 4.58 1.69 -23.44
CA VAL A 123 5.15 2.86 -24.07
C VAL A 123 6.49 2.52 -24.71
N LYS A 124 6.65 2.86 -25.98
CA LYS A 124 7.95 2.76 -26.66
C LYS A 124 8.80 3.99 -26.31
N PRO A 125 10.01 3.83 -25.75
CA PRO A 125 10.82 4.97 -25.29
C PRO A 125 11.02 6.06 -26.35
N LYS A 126 11.28 5.66 -27.60
CA LYS A 126 11.49 6.63 -28.69
C LYS A 126 10.24 7.46 -28.99
N THR A 127 9.06 6.81 -29.12
CA THR A 127 7.79 7.50 -29.33
C THR A 127 7.48 8.45 -28.18
N PHE A 128 7.85 8.08 -26.97
CA PHE A 128 7.70 8.93 -25.79
C PHE A 128 8.56 10.20 -25.90
N LEU A 129 9.84 10.08 -26.27
CA LEU A 129 10.73 11.24 -26.46
C LEU A 129 10.18 12.20 -27.53
N ASP A 130 9.73 11.65 -28.65
CA ASP A 130 9.17 12.42 -29.75
C ASP A 130 7.86 13.14 -29.34
N ASN A 131 6.96 12.46 -28.60
CA ASN A 131 5.67 13.03 -28.16
C ASN A 131 5.84 14.19 -27.15
N TYR A 132 6.83 14.08 -26.26
CA TYR A 132 7.08 15.09 -25.24
C TYR A 132 8.18 16.09 -25.60
N HIS A 133 8.68 16.02 -26.85
CA HIS A 133 9.72 16.91 -27.41
C HIS A 133 11.00 16.92 -26.56
N ILE A 134 11.40 15.73 -26.06
CA ILE A 134 12.64 15.58 -25.32
C ILE A 134 13.77 15.35 -26.29
N TYR A 135 14.80 16.22 -26.23
CA TYR A 135 15.96 16.12 -27.12
C TYR A 135 16.76 14.85 -26.83
N TYR A 136 17.20 14.19 -27.88
CA TYR A 136 18.08 13.03 -27.80
C TYR A 136 18.99 12.95 -29.02
N GLU A 137 20.18 12.45 -28.83
CA GLU A 137 21.15 12.19 -29.90
C GLU A 137 21.13 10.73 -30.32
N LYS A 138 21.48 10.47 -31.56
CA LYS A 138 21.72 9.12 -32.05
C LYS A 138 23.20 8.92 -32.25
N ASP A 139 23.75 7.88 -31.61
CA ASP A 139 25.13 7.42 -31.82
C ASP A 139 25.29 6.84 -33.24
N ALA A 140 26.51 6.69 -33.68
CA ALA A 140 26.85 6.10 -34.99
C ALA A 140 26.25 4.67 -35.15
N GLN A 141 25.90 4.00 -34.07
CA GLN A 141 25.27 2.69 -34.07
C GLN A 141 23.72 2.76 -34.00
N GLY A 142 23.13 3.96 -34.08
CA GLY A 142 21.67 4.18 -34.05
C GLY A 142 21.06 4.04 -32.67
N ARG A 143 21.85 3.94 -31.59
CA ARG A 143 21.37 3.92 -30.22
C ARG A 143 21.03 5.33 -29.74
N THR A 144 19.96 5.47 -29.02
CA THR A 144 19.53 6.73 -28.43
C THR A 144 20.44 7.08 -27.25
N HIS A 145 21.13 8.19 -27.31
CA HIS A 145 21.86 8.79 -26.21
C HIS A 145 21.11 10.00 -25.72
N LEU A 146 20.95 10.08 -24.40
CA LEU A 146 20.25 11.16 -23.72
C LEU A 146 21.16 11.72 -22.64
N ASP A 147 21.39 13.02 -22.67
CA ASP A 147 22.14 13.68 -21.60
C ASP A 147 21.23 13.91 -20.38
N ASN A 148 21.83 14.03 -19.21
CA ASN A 148 21.10 14.30 -17.96
C ASN A 148 20.39 15.65 -17.99
N SER A 149 20.94 16.64 -18.71
CA SER A 149 20.36 17.97 -18.87
C SER A 149 19.05 17.97 -19.68
N ASP A 150 18.89 16.98 -20.56
CA ASP A 150 17.72 16.89 -21.44
C ASP A 150 16.53 16.18 -20.78
N ILE A 151 16.77 15.55 -19.62
CA ILE A 151 15.70 14.93 -18.85
C ILE A 151 14.90 16.02 -18.14
N PRO A 152 13.57 16.16 -18.38
CA PRO A 152 12.75 17.24 -17.83
C PRO A 152 12.43 17.06 -16.34
N SER A 153 13.46 16.82 -15.51
CA SER A 153 13.31 16.54 -14.07
C SER A 153 12.74 17.74 -13.31
N LYS A 154 13.02 18.96 -13.78
CA LYS A 154 12.51 20.21 -13.17
C LYS A 154 11.01 20.41 -13.39
N GLU A 155 10.49 19.85 -14.49
CA GLU A 155 9.09 19.98 -14.87
C GLU A 155 8.19 18.95 -14.13
N VAL A 156 8.76 17.87 -13.61
CA VAL A 156 8.00 16.86 -12.88
C VAL A 156 7.87 17.27 -11.41
N LYS A 157 6.74 17.91 -11.10
CA LYS A 157 6.45 18.49 -9.77
C LYS A 157 5.46 17.66 -8.95
N SER A 158 4.84 16.64 -9.54
CA SER A 158 3.89 15.77 -8.82
C SER A 158 3.86 14.33 -9.36
N TYR A 159 3.26 13.44 -8.59
CA TYR A 159 3.04 12.04 -8.96
C TYR A 159 1.61 11.62 -8.67
N TYR A 160 1.03 10.81 -9.54
CA TYR A 160 -0.09 9.97 -9.14
C TYR A 160 0.45 8.65 -8.59
N ILE A 161 -0.08 8.27 -7.43
CA ILE A 161 0.21 6.98 -6.80
C ILE A 161 -1.07 6.18 -6.72
N LYS A 162 -1.03 4.94 -7.19
CA LYS A 162 -2.05 3.96 -6.89
C LYS A 162 -1.58 3.14 -5.71
N GLU A 163 -2.32 3.19 -4.62
CA GLU A 163 -2.10 2.39 -3.42
C GLU A 163 -3.29 1.48 -3.17
N THR A 164 -3.04 0.35 -2.56
CA THR A 164 -4.07 -0.54 -2.06
C THR A 164 -3.92 -0.71 -0.57
N THR A 165 -5.01 -0.52 0.13
CA THR A 165 -5.10 -0.80 1.55
C THR A 165 -5.91 -2.08 1.72
N TYR A 166 -5.37 -3.08 2.40
CA TYR A 166 -5.99 -4.38 2.52
C TYR A 166 -5.77 -5.00 3.90
N TYR A 167 -6.68 -5.88 4.26
CA TYR A 167 -6.57 -6.73 5.44
C TYR A 167 -6.25 -8.16 5.02
N ASP A 168 -5.15 -8.67 5.53
CA ASP A 168 -4.71 -10.04 5.33
C ASP A 168 -5.16 -10.88 6.53
N GLN A 169 -6.00 -11.89 6.27
CA GLN A 169 -6.54 -12.76 7.30
C GLN A 169 -5.48 -13.71 7.88
N HIS A 170 -4.50 -14.10 7.08
CA HIS A 170 -3.45 -15.03 7.50
C HIS A 170 -2.52 -14.40 8.54
N THR A 171 -2.07 -13.18 8.26
CA THR A 171 -1.20 -12.43 9.18
C THR A 171 -2.00 -11.63 10.21
N ALA A 172 -3.32 -11.52 10.03
CA ALA A 172 -4.22 -10.69 10.82
C ALA A 172 -3.76 -9.22 10.90
N THR A 173 -3.21 -8.69 9.82
CA THR A 173 -2.64 -7.35 9.76
C THR A 173 -3.27 -6.50 8.67
N PHE A 174 -3.23 -5.19 8.89
CA PHE A 174 -3.70 -4.17 7.96
C PHE A 174 -2.49 -3.54 7.28
N HIS A 175 -2.48 -3.55 5.96
CA HIS A 175 -1.35 -3.07 5.16
C HIS A 175 -1.80 -2.07 4.12
N THR A 176 -0.91 -1.11 3.83
CA THR A 176 -1.00 -0.24 2.67
C THR A 176 0.20 -0.51 1.78
N LYS A 177 -0.04 -0.86 0.51
CA LYS A 177 0.98 -1.16 -0.48
C LYS A 177 0.81 -0.25 -1.70
N VAL A 178 1.90 0.36 -2.15
CA VAL A 178 1.93 1.08 -3.42
C VAL A 178 1.95 0.06 -4.56
N LEU A 179 1.07 0.23 -5.54
CA LEU A 179 0.95 -0.65 -6.71
C LEU A 179 1.56 -0.06 -7.97
N ALA A 180 1.43 1.25 -8.15
CA ALA A 180 1.92 1.93 -9.35
C ALA A 180 2.20 3.40 -9.08
N LEU A 181 3.14 3.95 -9.87
CA LEU A 181 3.51 5.36 -9.88
C LEU A 181 3.32 5.94 -11.27
N CYS A 182 2.87 7.18 -11.34
CA CYS A 182 2.78 7.94 -12.59
C CYS A 182 3.35 9.34 -12.36
N PRO A 183 4.50 9.69 -12.94
CA PRO A 183 5.02 11.05 -12.89
C PRO A 183 4.14 12.00 -13.69
N ILE A 184 3.97 13.21 -13.16
CA ILE A 184 3.18 14.27 -13.76
C ILE A 184 4.11 15.43 -14.05
N MET A 185 4.22 15.78 -15.33
CA MET A 185 4.96 16.94 -15.80
C MET A 185 4.05 18.16 -15.78
N THR A 186 4.55 19.27 -15.24
CA THR A 186 3.84 20.55 -15.24
C THR A 186 4.59 21.51 -16.15
N ARG A 187 3.94 21.99 -17.21
CA ARG A 187 4.45 23.04 -18.08
C ARG A 187 3.63 24.30 -17.90
N ASP A 188 4.31 25.39 -17.66
CA ASP A 188 3.67 26.70 -17.56
C ASP A 188 3.26 27.13 -18.97
N ASP A 189 2.00 27.51 -19.14
CA ASP A 189 1.53 28.12 -20.38
C ASP A 189 1.95 29.58 -20.42
N ASP A 190 2.22 30.09 -21.62
CA ASP A 190 2.61 31.49 -21.87
C ASP A 190 1.58 32.54 -21.36
N PHE A 191 0.37 32.08 -21.01
CA PHE A 191 -0.71 32.92 -20.49
C PHE A 191 -0.84 32.95 -18.95
N GLY A 192 0.05 32.27 -18.21
CA GLY A 192 0.27 32.50 -16.77
C GLY A 192 -0.83 31.99 -15.82
N ASP A 193 -1.76 31.14 -16.25
CA ASP A 193 -2.87 30.66 -15.42
C ASP A 193 -2.63 29.26 -14.84
N GLY A 194 -1.45 29.06 -14.22
CA GLY A 194 -1.08 27.81 -13.56
C GLY A 194 -0.80 26.68 -14.53
N GLY A 195 0.40 26.13 -14.46
CA GLY A 195 0.89 25.14 -15.42
C GLY A 195 -0.05 23.96 -15.66
N ASN A 196 -0.20 23.57 -16.91
CA ASN A 196 -0.96 22.38 -17.30
C ASN A 196 -0.26 21.11 -16.83
N LYS A 197 -1.02 20.20 -16.23
CA LYS A 197 -0.54 18.91 -15.73
C LYS A 197 -0.64 17.86 -16.82
N TYR A 198 0.50 17.25 -17.15
CA TYR A 198 0.62 16.18 -18.14
C TYR A 198 1.08 14.90 -17.46
N PRO A 199 0.17 13.96 -17.11
CA PRO A 199 0.55 12.63 -16.66
C PRO A 199 1.31 11.90 -17.78
N LEU A 200 2.49 11.36 -17.45
CA LEU A 200 3.39 10.83 -18.48
C LEU A 200 3.11 9.35 -18.77
N PHE A 201 3.31 8.51 -17.80
CA PHE A 201 3.15 7.06 -17.94
C PHE A 201 2.99 6.39 -16.57
N TRP A 202 2.36 5.23 -16.56
CA TRP A 202 2.30 4.37 -15.37
C TRP A 202 3.47 3.40 -15.33
N VAL A 203 4.01 3.15 -14.14
CA VAL A 203 5.00 2.09 -13.88
C VAL A 203 4.51 1.25 -12.71
N LYS A 204 4.60 -0.08 -12.85
CA LYS A 204 4.30 -0.99 -11.74
C LYS A 204 5.36 -0.84 -10.65
N TYR A 205 4.91 -0.73 -9.42
CA TYR A 205 5.83 -0.60 -8.29
C TYR A 205 6.69 -1.86 -8.09
N ASP A 206 6.11 -3.04 -8.31
CA ASP A 206 6.84 -4.32 -8.16
C ASP A 206 8.04 -4.43 -9.14
N ASP A 207 7.95 -3.80 -10.33
CA ASP A 207 9.07 -3.74 -11.27
C ASP A 207 10.13 -2.72 -10.83
N LEU A 208 9.73 -1.68 -10.07
CA LEU A 208 10.60 -0.63 -9.57
C LEU A 208 11.31 -0.99 -8.26
N ALA A 209 10.65 -1.68 -7.35
CA ALA A 209 11.12 -1.93 -5.99
C ALA A 209 12.58 -2.46 -5.91
N PRO A 210 13.04 -3.43 -6.75
CA PRO A 210 14.42 -3.91 -6.73
C PRO A 210 15.46 -2.83 -7.08
N PHE A 211 15.06 -1.79 -7.79
CA PHE A 211 15.92 -0.67 -8.16
C PHE A 211 15.85 0.43 -7.09
N LEU A 212 14.65 0.77 -6.63
CA LEU A 212 14.42 1.80 -5.62
C LEU A 212 15.08 1.46 -4.27
N SER A 213 15.20 0.18 -3.93
CA SER A 213 15.91 -0.28 -2.73
C SER A 213 17.40 0.04 -2.72
N LYS A 214 18.00 0.27 -3.91
CA LYS A 214 19.42 0.61 -4.06
C LYS A 214 19.68 2.11 -4.05
N GLN A 215 18.67 2.91 -4.35
CA GLN A 215 18.80 4.37 -4.43
C GLN A 215 18.50 4.98 -3.07
N GLN A 216 19.49 5.72 -2.54
CA GLN A 216 19.37 6.41 -1.25
C GLN A 216 18.89 7.84 -1.46
N ILE A 217 18.00 8.28 -0.59
CA ILE A 217 17.54 9.66 -0.48
C ILE A 217 17.82 10.19 0.93
N MET A 218 18.03 11.48 1.04
CA MET A 218 18.18 12.19 2.30
C MET A 218 16.79 12.52 2.85
N THR A 219 16.55 12.19 4.11
CA THR A 219 15.22 12.33 4.74
C THR A 219 15.11 13.44 5.75
N SER A 220 16.21 14.17 5.98
CA SER A 220 16.24 15.26 6.95
C SER A 220 17.10 16.41 6.44
N ASN A 221 16.56 17.62 6.52
CA ASN A 221 17.31 18.85 6.24
C ASN A 221 18.28 19.23 7.37
N LEU A 222 18.09 18.69 8.57
CA LEU A 222 18.90 18.98 9.75
C LEU A 222 20.03 17.96 9.97
N ASN A 223 19.87 16.75 9.42
CA ASN A 223 20.83 15.68 9.61
C ASN A 223 21.10 14.97 8.27
N ASN A 224 22.22 15.32 7.65
CA ASN A 224 22.63 14.75 6.35
C ASN A 224 23.00 13.26 6.42
N ALA A 225 23.21 12.71 7.62
CA ALA A 225 23.42 11.28 7.81
C ALA A 225 22.10 10.48 7.84
N ALA A 226 20.94 11.17 7.90
CA ALA A 226 19.64 10.54 7.86
C ALA A 226 19.27 10.19 6.41
N THR A 227 19.72 9.03 5.96
CA THR A 227 19.41 8.49 4.63
C THR A 227 18.55 7.24 4.74
N MET A 228 17.70 7.03 3.75
CA MET A 228 16.95 5.77 3.57
C MET A 228 16.83 5.44 2.08
N SER A 229 16.49 4.21 1.75
CA SER A 229 16.18 3.88 0.37
C SER A 229 14.84 4.47 -0.05
N ILE A 230 14.66 4.74 -1.34
CA ILE A 230 13.37 5.19 -1.86
C ILE A 230 12.28 4.14 -1.61
N ASP A 231 12.63 2.86 -1.70
CA ASP A 231 11.72 1.75 -1.38
C ASP A 231 11.26 1.78 0.08
N ASP A 232 12.19 1.97 1.05
CA ASP A 232 11.83 2.12 2.46
C ASP A 232 10.92 3.32 2.72
N TYR A 233 11.11 4.41 1.97
CA TYR A 233 10.27 5.61 2.07
C TYR A 233 8.82 5.29 1.69
N PHE A 234 8.59 4.58 0.59
CA PHE A 234 7.25 4.16 0.18
C PHE A 234 6.67 3.08 1.09
N LEU A 235 7.45 2.08 1.49
CA LEU A 235 7.00 1.02 2.38
C LEU A 235 6.56 1.53 3.76
N ARG A 236 7.18 2.60 4.24
CA ARG A 236 6.79 3.26 5.49
C ARG A 236 5.65 4.25 5.33
N ASN A 237 5.11 4.41 4.13
CA ASN A 237 4.05 5.36 3.83
C ASN A 237 4.39 6.79 4.32
N GLN A 238 5.66 7.22 4.15
CA GLN A 238 6.12 8.54 4.61
C GLN A 238 5.67 9.67 3.67
N TYR A 239 5.20 9.33 2.48
CA TYR A 239 4.67 10.29 1.51
C TYR A 239 3.33 10.86 1.98
N LYS A 240 3.08 12.09 1.55
CA LYS A 240 1.80 12.77 1.76
C LYS A 240 1.19 13.12 0.42
N GLY A 241 -0.10 12.86 0.27
CA GLY A 241 -0.80 13.14 -0.97
C GLY A 241 -2.30 13.25 -0.79
N LYS A 242 -2.94 14.01 -1.68
CA LYS A 242 -4.39 14.22 -1.68
C LYS A 242 -5.06 13.11 -2.48
N ILE A 243 -6.12 12.51 -1.92
CA ILE A 243 -6.89 11.49 -2.63
C ILE A 243 -7.66 12.18 -3.76
N TYR A 244 -7.47 11.74 -5.01
CA TYR A 244 -8.24 12.24 -6.15
C TYR A 244 -9.22 11.23 -6.72
N LYS A 245 -9.03 9.94 -6.45
CA LYS A 245 -9.90 8.86 -6.93
C LYS A 245 -9.85 7.69 -5.95
N THR A 246 -10.96 7.00 -5.82
CA THR A 246 -11.02 5.66 -5.23
C THR A 246 -11.61 4.70 -6.24
N ASN A 247 -11.31 3.42 -6.12
CA ASN A 247 -11.97 2.43 -6.97
C ASN A 247 -13.47 2.38 -6.62
N ASN A 248 -14.30 2.81 -7.55
CA ASN A 248 -15.76 2.83 -7.41
C ASN A 248 -16.42 2.25 -8.67
N MET A 249 -17.66 1.81 -8.54
CA MET A 249 -18.38 1.15 -9.63
C MET A 249 -18.54 2.02 -10.89
N LEU A 250 -18.51 3.33 -10.76
CA LEU A 250 -18.66 4.27 -11.87
C LEU A 250 -17.32 4.71 -12.47
N GLY A 251 -16.17 4.34 -11.85
CA GLY A 251 -14.84 4.75 -12.27
C GLY A 251 -14.57 6.27 -12.16
N LYS A 252 -15.43 7.03 -11.49
CA LYS A 252 -15.35 8.49 -11.42
C LYS A 252 -14.30 8.96 -10.44
N THR A 253 -13.62 10.07 -10.78
CA THR A 253 -12.74 10.81 -9.88
C THR A 253 -13.55 11.67 -8.90
N LEU A 254 -12.93 12.09 -7.79
CA LEU A 254 -13.59 12.97 -6.82
C LEU A 254 -14.04 14.28 -7.48
N ALA A 255 -13.23 14.83 -8.37
CA ALA A 255 -13.56 16.06 -9.12
C ALA A 255 -14.81 15.92 -10.01
N GLN A 256 -15.15 14.72 -10.47
CA GLN A 256 -16.31 14.49 -11.32
C GLN A 256 -17.65 14.41 -10.55
N TYR A 257 -17.63 14.09 -9.26
CA TYR A 257 -18.85 13.99 -8.47
C TYR A 257 -18.94 15.01 -7.33
N CYS A 258 -17.83 15.66 -6.96
CA CYS A 258 -17.84 16.77 -6.02
C CYS A 258 -18.01 18.10 -6.77
N SER A 259 -18.99 18.90 -6.36
CA SER A 259 -19.34 20.16 -7.05
C SER A 259 -18.40 21.32 -6.70
N SER A 260 -17.58 21.20 -5.67
CA SER A 260 -16.67 22.25 -5.20
C SER A 260 -15.43 21.69 -4.51
N ASP A 261 -14.36 22.46 -4.43
CA ASP A 261 -13.13 22.09 -3.75
C ASP A 261 -13.34 21.81 -2.26
N SER A 262 -14.26 22.56 -1.62
CA SER A 262 -14.64 22.30 -0.24
C SER A 262 -15.32 20.93 -0.06
N ALA A 263 -16.19 20.55 -1.01
CA ALA A 263 -16.85 19.24 -1.01
C ALA A 263 -15.81 18.12 -1.24
N MET A 264 -14.86 18.35 -2.16
CA MET A 264 -13.77 17.41 -2.44
C MET A 264 -12.89 17.22 -1.20
N SER A 265 -12.47 18.28 -0.52
CA SER A 265 -11.71 18.19 0.73
C SER A 265 -12.44 17.46 1.85
N LYS A 266 -13.75 17.65 1.96
CA LYS A 266 -14.59 16.92 2.94
C LYS A 266 -14.65 15.43 2.62
N GLU A 267 -14.82 15.08 1.34
CA GLU A 267 -14.86 13.67 0.92
C GLU A 267 -13.49 12.98 1.09
N GLN A 268 -12.39 13.69 0.79
CA GLN A 268 -11.03 13.20 1.07
C GLN A 268 -10.84 12.85 2.54
N LYS A 269 -11.19 13.79 3.44
CA LYS A 269 -11.10 13.58 4.90
C LYS A 269 -12.02 12.44 5.36
N LYS A 270 -13.20 12.30 4.77
CA LYS A 270 -14.13 11.22 5.06
C LYS A 270 -13.54 9.86 4.68
N ILE A 271 -12.94 9.74 3.49
CA ILE A 271 -12.29 8.50 3.04
C ILE A 271 -11.12 8.13 3.98
N GLU A 272 -10.30 9.11 4.36
CA GLU A 272 -9.20 8.89 5.32
C GLU A 272 -9.72 8.46 6.69
N ALA A 273 -10.78 9.10 7.18
CA ALA A 273 -11.42 8.73 8.45
C ALA A 273 -12.04 7.33 8.40
N GLU A 274 -12.64 6.93 7.28
CA GLU A 274 -13.17 5.58 7.08
C GLU A 274 -12.06 4.52 7.13
N LEU A 275 -10.90 4.78 6.51
CA LEU A 275 -9.75 3.89 6.54
C LEU A 275 -9.19 3.75 7.96
N ALA A 276 -8.96 4.87 8.65
CA ALA A 276 -8.47 4.90 10.02
C ALA A 276 -9.46 4.24 10.99
N ALA A 277 -10.77 4.45 10.79
CA ALA A 277 -11.80 3.80 11.58
C ALA A 277 -11.83 2.28 11.34
N PHE A 278 -11.66 1.85 10.09
CA PHE A 278 -11.58 0.43 9.78
C PHE A 278 -10.38 -0.23 10.45
N GLU A 279 -9.18 0.36 10.32
CA GLU A 279 -7.96 -0.11 10.97
C GLU A 279 -8.13 -0.21 12.50
N LYS A 280 -8.66 0.85 13.12
CA LYS A 280 -8.90 0.90 14.57
C LYS A 280 -9.92 -0.13 15.04
N ASN A 281 -10.98 -0.36 14.26
CA ASN A 281 -12.07 -1.27 14.63
C ASN A 281 -11.81 -2.73 14.22
N LEU A 282 -10.70 -3.01 13.57
CA LEU A 282 -10.33 -4.35 13.11
C LEU A 282 -10.31 -5.37 14.24
N TRP A 283 -9.79 -4.98 15.39
CA TRP A 283 -9.74 -5.79 16.62
C TRP A 283 -10.98 -5.62 17.50
N GLY A 284 -11.99 -4.88 17.01
CA GLY A 284 -13.19 -4.54 17.76
C GLY A 284 -12.99 -3.37 18.70
N ASP A 285 -14.10 -2.78 19.11
CA ASP A 285 -14.11 -1.70 20.09
C ASP A 285 -13.94 -2.31 21.51
N GLN A 286 -12.74 -2.18 22.08
CA GLN A 286 -12.42 -2.72 23.40
C GLN A 286 -13.32 -2.12 24.49
N ALA A 287 -13.67 -0.84 24.38
CA ALA A 287 -14.56 -0.19 25.32
C ALA A 287 -15.98 -0.77 25.28
N LYS A 288 -16.48 -1.12 24.08
CA LYS A 288 -17.76 -1.84 23.94
C LYS A 288 -17.69 -3.26 24.50
N LYS A 289 -16.60 -3.98 24.26
CA LYS A 289 -16.39 -5.33 24.84
C LYS A 289 -16.38 -5.26 26.35
N ASP A 290 -15.63 -4.34 26.95
CA ASP A 290 -15.53 -4.17 28.39
C ASP A 290 -16.87 -3.77 29.00
N SER A 291 -17.66 -2.93 28.30
CA SER A 291 -19.02 -2.57 28.67
C SER A 291 -19.95 -3.78 28.63
N LEU A 292 -19.94 -4.58 27.56
CA LEU A 292 -20.76 -5.79 27.43
C LEU A 292 -20.36 -6.85 28.45
N ASP A 293 -19.08 -7.03 28.71
CA ASP A 293 -18.58 -7.94 29.74
C ASP A 293 -18.98 -7.49 31.14
N SER A 294 -19.01 -6.19 31.39
CA SER A 294 -19.48 -5.63 32.68
C SER A 294 -20.96 -5.88 32.86
N ILE A 295 -21.79 -5.67 31.83
CA ILE A 295 -23.24 -6.00 31.88
C ILE A 295 -23.45 -7.49 32.08
N ALA A 296 -22.75 -8.35 31.34
CA ALA A 296 -22.84 -9.80 31.49
C ALA A 296 -22.42 -10.31 32.91
N LYS A 297 -21.45 -9.65 33.53
CA LYS A 297 -21.05 -9.92 34.91
C LYS A 297 -22.11 -9.51 35.90
N LEU A 298 -22.80 -8.38 35.70
CA LEU A 298 -23.92 -7.92 36.51
C LEU A 298 -25.11 -8.87 36.40
N ASP A 299 -25.47 -9.31 35.21
CA ASP A 299 -26.55 -10.29 35.02
C ASP A 299 -26.26 -11.63 35.66
N LYS A 300 -25.03 -12.13 35.57
CA LYS A 300 -24.60 -13.35 36.26
C LYS A 300 -24.67 -13.20 37.78
N LYS A 301 -24.40 -12.02 38.36
CA LYS A 301 -24.54 -11.77 39.79
C LYS A 301 -26.02 -11.73 40.19
N ASN A 302 -26.88 -11.09 39.41
CA ASN A 302 -28.31 -11.02 39.65
C ASN A 302 -28.96 -12.42 39.60
N VAL A 303 -28.62 -13.25 38.61
CA VAL A 303 -29.12 -14.63 38.52
C VAL A 303 -28.65 -15.50 39.71
N LYS A 304 -27.43 -15.32 40.21
CA LYS A 304 -26.93 -16.01 41.41
C LYS A 304 -27.65 -15.53 42.70
N GLY A 305 -27.99 -14.26 42.80
CA GLY A 305 -28.76 -13.67 43.89
C GLY A 305 -30.16 -14.24 43.98
N VAL A 306 -30.86 -14.37 42.86
CA VAL A 306 -32.20 -14.94 42.74
C VAL A 306 -32.20 -16.44 43.10
N LYS A 307 -31.18 -17.20 42.70
CA LYS A 307 -31.05 -18.62 43.07
C LYS A 307 -30.76 -18.81 44.57
N LYS A 308 -30.05 -17.90 45.22
CA LYS A 308 -29.74 -17.96 46.64
C LYS A 308 -30.95 -17.66 47.51
N ASN A 309 -31.84 -16.73 47.12
CA ASN A 309 -33.08 -16.42 47.79
C ASN A 309 -34.17 -17.51 47.61
N ARG A 310 -34.15 -18.28 46.52
CA ARG A 310 -35.06 -19.43 46.34
C ARG A 310 -34.70 -20.66 47.19
N ARG A 311 -33.47 -20.80 47.63
CA ARG A 311 -33.03 -21.93 48.49
C ARG A 311 -33.23 -21.69 49.97
N SER A 312 -33.52 -20.46 50.40
CA SER A 312 -33.74 -20.14 51.82
C SER A 312 -35.22 -20.07 52.22
N SER A 313 -36.18 -20.33 51.30
CA SER A 313 -37.63 -20.23 51.57
C SER A 313 -38.37 -21.57 51.60
N SER A 314 -37.66 -22.71 51.81
CA SER A 314 -38.33 -23.98 52.05
C SER A 314 -38.21 -24.36 53.55
N GLY A 315 -39.09 -23.76 54.35
CA GLY A 315 -39.15 -24.08 55.74
C GLY A 315 -40.22 -23.30 56.48
N LYS A 316 -41.38 -23.99 56.67
CA LYS A 316 -42.51 -23.77 57.62
C LYS A 316 -43.72 -23.00 57.14
N SER A 317 -44.73 -23.80 56.96
CA SER A 317 -46.14 -23.48 56.93
C SER A 317 -46.63 -22.85 58.22
N SER A 318 -47.47 -21.86 58.17
CA SER A 318 -48.76 -21.80 58.87
C SER A 318 -49.51 -20.55 58.48
N GLY A 319 -50.81 -20.74 58.29
CA GLY A 319 -51.79 -19.89 57.66
C GLY A 319 -52.09 -18.55 58.34
N SER A 320 -52.70 -17.75 57.61
CA SER A 320 -54.02 -17.10 57.79
C SER A 320 -54.18 -15.92 56.85
N THR A 321 -55.17 -16.04 56.07
CA THR A 321 -56.21 -15.06 55.62
C THR A 321 -55.92 -13.55 55.66
N VAL A 322 -56.30 -12.97 54.53
CA VAL A 322 -57.23 -11.82 54.32
C VAL A 322 -56.64 -10.46 54.01
N LYS A 323 -57.20 -10.00 52.90
CA LYS A 323 -57.58 -8.63 52.42
C LYS A 323 -56.65 -7.76 51.61
N ASN A 324 -57.04 -7.73 50.33
CA ASN A 324 -57.26 -6.55 49.47
C ASN A 324 -56.75 -5.20 49.98
N ARG A 325 -55.89 -4.60 49.18
CA ARG A 325 -56.09 -3.19 48.80
C ARG A 325 -55.38 -2.85 47.46
N ARG A 326 -56.20 -2.53 46.46
CA ARG A 326 -55.78 -1.88 45.22
C ARG A 326 -55.15 -0.52 45.53
N GLN A 327 -54.00 -0.26 45.02
CA GLN A 327 -53.58 1.09 44.69
C GLN A 327 -52.86 1.10 43.31
N ARG A 328 -53.52 1.74 42.37
CA ARG A 328 -52.99 2.11 41.05
C ARG A 328 -51.96 3.23 41.25
N SER A 329 -50.77 3.10 40.69
CA SER A 329 -49.99 4.25 40.28
C SER A 329 -49.45 3.97 38.88
N SER A 330 -49.82 4.88 38.01
CA SER A 330 -49.47 4.95 36.60
C SER A 330 -48.04 5.41 36.42
N SER A 331 -47.26 4.73 35.54
CA SER A 331 -46.09 5.31 34.91
C SER A 331 -46.06 4.87 33.46
N PRO A 332 -45.64 5.75 32.53
CA PRO A 332 -45.85 5.56 31.13
C PRO A 332 -44.79 4.62 30.52
N SER A 333 -45.25 3.62 29.79
CA SER A 333 -44.44 2.75 28.97
C SER A 333 -44.13 3.43 27.62
N THR A 334 -42.90 3.71 27.34
CA THR A 334 -42.44 3.94 25.98
C THR A 334 -42.21 2.60 25.31
N SER A 335 -43.16 2.18 24.50
CA SER A 335 -43.05 1.04 23.62
C SER A 335 -42.19 1.39 22.39
N ALA A 336 -41.06 0.74 22.27
CA ALA A 336 -40.30 0.73 21.01
C ALA A 336 -41.10 -0.07 19.96
N ALA A 337 -41.35 0.57 18.82
CA ALA A 337 -42.03 -0.01 17.68
C ALA A 337 -41.24 -1.18 17.10
N ARG A 338 -41.83 -2.35 17.06
CA ARG A 338 -41.35 -3.48 16.25
C ARG A 338 -41.74 -3.24 14.79
N VAL A 339 -40.75 -3.10 13.94
CA VAL A 339 -40.94 -3.09 12.48
C VAL A 339 -41.09 -4.54 12.03
N SER A 340 -42.29 -4.91 11.60
CA SER A 340 -42.55 -6.19 10.93
C SER A 340 -42.26 -6.02 9.43
N VAL A 341 -41.28 -6.75 8.93
CA VAL A 341 -41.01 -6.85 7.50
C VAL A 341 -42.04 -7.81 6.89
N ARG A 342 -43.01 -7.24 6.21
CA ARG A 342 -43.97 -7.98 5.35
C ARG A 342 -43.32 -8.18 3.98
N ARG A 343 -43.06 -9.44 3.65
CA ARG A 343 -42.64 -9.89 2.33
C ARG A 343 -43.84 -9.88 1.39
N GLU A 344 -43.88 -9.02 0.40
CA GLU A 344 -44.77 -9.18 -0.74
C GLU A 344 -44.04 -9.84 -1.90
N ARG A 345 -44.60 -10.94 -2.37
CA ARG A 345 -44.28 -11.56 -3.65
C ARG A 345 -45.17 -10.95 -4.74
N HIS A 346 -44.57 -10.49 -5.78
CA HIS A 346 -45.06 -10.57 -7.14
C HIS A 346 -43.89 -10.78 -8.07
#